data_42a7778453b3ff0e359717608bf0c753
#
_entry.id   42a7778453b3ff0e359717608bf0c753
#
_cell.length_a   1.000
_cell.length_b   1.000
_cell.length_c   1.000
_cell.angle_alpha   90.00
_cell.angle_beta   90.00
_cell.angle_gamma   90.00
#
_symmetry.space_group_name_H-M   'P 1'
#
loop_
_entity.id
_entity.type
_entity.pdbx_description
1 polymer ?
#
loop_
_entity_poly.entity_id
_entity_poly.type
_entity_poly.pdbx_seq_one_letter_code
_entity_poly.pdbx_strand_id
1 'polypeptide(L)' 'PFTVRVAALRGRASAEVIRDQLSDKGYPAYLLDPPPDGPGEMFRVRVGRYQDRADAEDVRRRLEQEEKFKPWITR' A
#
# COMPACT_ATOMS: atom_id res chain seq x y z
N PRO A 1 12.32 -1.57 -8.42
CA PRO A 1 12.01 -1.78 -7.01
C PRO A 1 10.67 -2.49 -6.80
N PHE A 2 10.52 -3.04 -5.62
CA PHE A 2 9.30 -3.74 -5.23
C PHE A 2 8.58 -2.92 -4.17
N THR A 3 7.26 -2.85 -4.28
CA THR A 3 6.44 -2.18 -3.28
C THR A 3 5.30 -3.13 -2.86
N VAL A 4 4.73 -2.88 -1.68
CA VAL A 4 3.64 -3.71 -1.17
C VAL A 4 2.34 -2.94 -1.33
N ARG A 5 1.43 -3.47 -2.13
CA ARG A 5 0.11 -2.87 -2.33
C ARG A 5 -0.81 -3.37 -1.23
N VAL A 6 -1.44 -2.43 -0.53
CA VAL A 6 -2.27 -2.74 0.63
C VAL A 6 -3.75 -2.64 0.29
N ALA A 7 -4.13 -1.59 -0.41
CA ALA A 7 -5.54 -1.31 -0.68
C ALA A 7 -5.71 -0.46 -1.92
N ALA A 8 -6.89 -0.54 -2.52
CA ALA A 8 -7.31 0.34 -3.60
C ALA A 8 -8.75 0.75 -3.32
N LEU A 9 -8.98 2.04 -3.22
CA LEU A 9 -10.27 2.59 -2.78
C LEU A 9 -10.68 3.73 -3.69
N ARG A 10 -11.98 3.90 -3.86
CA ARG A 10 -12.51 5.00 -4.67
C ARG A 10 -12.45 6.34 -3.95
N GLY A 11 -12.60 6.33 -2.62
CA GLY A 11 -12.58 7.54 -1.83
C GLY A 11 -11.18 7.93 -1.39
N ARG A 12 -10.77 9.15 -1.69
CA ARG A 12 -9.46 9.64 -1.26
C ARG A 12 -9.35 9.69 0.26
N ALA A 13 -10.40 10.17 0.92
CA ALA A 13 -10.39 10.28 2.39
C ALA A 13 -10.23 8.92 3.05
N SER A 14 -10.90 7.90 2.55
CA SER A 14 -10.78 6.54 3.08
C SER A 14 -9.37 5.98 2.87
N ALA A 15 -8.78 6.26 1.73
CA ALA A 15 -7.41 5.83 1.44
C ALA A 15 -6.41 6.53 2.34
N GLU A 16 -6.62 7.83 2.59
CA GLU A 16 -5.74 8.60 3.49
C GLU A 16 -5.80 8.07 4.92
N VAL A 17 -6.96 7.64 5.38
CA VAL A 17 -7.10 7.05 6.71
C VAL A 17 -6.23 5.80 6.84
N ILE A 18 -6.27 4.93 5.84
CA ILE A 18 -5.46 3.71 5.86
C ILE A 18 -3.97 4.06 5.82
N ARG A 19 -3.57 4.97 4.94
CA ARG A 19 -2.18 5.41 4.86
C ARG A 19 -1.70 5.94 6.20
N ASP A 20 -2.49 6.80 6.84
CA ASP A 20 -2.11 7.43 8.09
C ASP A 20 -2.02 6.43 9.23
N GLN A 21 -2.94 5.48 9.28
CA GLN A 21 -2.89 4.40 10.27
C GLN A 21 -1.61 3.58 10.15
N LEU A 22 -1.23 3.24 8.93
CA LEU A 22 -0.01 2.48 8.70
C LEU A 22 1.24 3.31 9.00
N SER A 23 1.24 4.58 8.63
CA SER A 23 2.34 5.49 8.94
C SER A 23 2.53 5.63 10.46
N ASP A 24 1.44 5.73 11.20
CA ASP A 24 1.49 5.83 12.65
C ASP A 24 2.10 4.58 13.30
N LYS A 25 1.99 3.44 12.65
CA LYS A 25 2.57 2.18 13.12
C LYS A 25 4.00 1.96 12.64
N GLY A 26 4.55 2.92 11.93
CA GLY A 26 5.94 2.85 11.48
C GLY A 26 6.14 2.31 10.07
N TYR A 27 5.08 2.02 9.34
CA TYR A 27 5.21 1.59 7.95
C TYR A 27 5.43 2.80 7.04
N PRO A 28 6.33 2.71 6.06
CA PRO A 28 6.52 3.79 5.09
C PRO A 28 5.41 3.77 4.02
N ALA A 29 4.20 4.15 4.45
CA ALA A 29 3.01 4.12 3.60
C ALA A 29 2.87 5.39 2.79
N TYR A 30 2.36 5.25 1.57
CA TYR A 30 2.09 6.39 0.70
C TYR A 30 0.87 6.13 -0.17
N LEU A 31 0.32 7.21 -0.71
CA LEU A 31 -0.89 7.19 -1.51
C LEU A 31 -0.56 7.53 -2.96
N LEU A 32 -1.12 6.77 -3.88
CA LEU A 32 -1.05 7.07 -5.30
C LEU A 32 -2.43 7.45 -5.82
N ASP A 33 -2.50 8.59 -6.50
CA ASP A 33 -3.72 9.05 -7.14
C ASP A 33 -4.07 8.14 -8.32
N PRO A 34 -5.35 8.07 -8.71
CA PRO A 34 -5.71 7.33 -9.92
C PRO A 34 -5.03 7.95 -11.14
N PRO A 35 -4.60 7.11 -12.11
CA PRO A 35 -4.01 7.66 -13.34
C PRO A 35 -5.06 8.46 -14.10
N PRO A 36 -4.67 9.62 -14.68
CA PRO A 36 -5.65 10.50 -15.35
C PRO A 36 -6.34 9.85 -16.54
N ASP A 37 -5.67 8.94 -17.21
CA ASP A 37 -6.20 8.27 -18.39
C ASP A 37 -6.51 6.80 -18.18
N GLY A 38 -6.43 6.34 -16.92
CA GLY A 38 -6.66 4.95 -16.60
C GLY A 38 -8.13 4.61 -16.39
N PRO A 39 -8.52 3.35 -16.57
CA PRO A 39 -9.86 2.92 -16.22
C PRO A 39 -10.03 2.91 -14.70
N GLY A 40 -11.11 3.48 -14.23
CA GLY A 40 -11.42 3.54 -12.81
C GLY A 40 -10.77 4.71 -12.09
N GLU A 41 -11.25 4.97 -10.90
CA GLU A 41 -10.83 6.10 -10.08
C GLU A 41 -10.38 5.60 -8.71
N MET A 42 -9.39 4.70 -8.71
CA MET A 42 -8.95 4.07 -7.48
C MET A 42 -7.70 4.74 -6.94
N PHE A 43 -7.78 5.15 -5.68
CA PHE A 43 -6.62 5.59 -4.92
C PHE A 43 -5.95 4.35 -4.33
N ARG A 44 -4.64 4.26 -4.48
CA ARG A 44 -3.89 3.07 -4.08
C ARG A 44 -3.01 3.40 -2.90
N VAL A 45 -3.07 2.54 -1.87
CA VAL A 45 -2.20 2.66 -0.70
C VAL A 45 -1.11 1.61 -0.83
N ARG A 46 0.13 2.05 -0.81
CA ARG A 46 1.32 1.20 -0.92
C ARG A 46 2.27 1.44 0.24
N VAL A 47 3.09 0.44 0.51
CA VAL A 47 4.09 0.51 1.57
C VAL A 47 5.45 0.22 0.98
N GLY A 48 6.38 1.15 1.18
CA GLY A 48 7.79 0.99 0.90
C GLY A 48 8.18 0.92 -0.56
N ARG A 49 9.48 0.97 -0.78
CA ARG A 49 10.12 0.76 -2.07
C ARG A 49 11.37 -0.02 -1.79
N TYR A 50 11.36 -1.30 -2.12
CA TYR A 50 12.44 -2.22 -1.74
C TYR A 50 13.19 -2.71 -2.96
N GLN A 51 14.51 -2.74 -2.86
CA GLN A 51 15.35 -3.28 -3.93
C GLN A 51 15.21 -4.80 -4.02
N ASP A 52 15.16 -5.44 -2.88
CA ASP A 52 15.06 -6.89 -2.80
C ASP A 52 13.61 -7.33 -2.55
N ARG A 53 13.18 -8.32 -3.33
CA ARG A 53 11.85 -8.90 -3.15
C ARG A 53 11.67 -9.49 -1.75
N ALA A 54 12.76 -10.04 -1.19
CA ALA A 54 12.69 -10.63 0.16
C ALA A 54 12.29 -9.61 1.22
N ASP A 55 12.78 -8.38 1.10
CA ASP A 55 12.42 -7.31 2.05
C ASP A 55 10.95 -6.94 1.90
N ALA A 56 10.47 -6.85 0.66
CA ALA A 56 9.06 -6.58 0.40
C ALA A 56 8.18 -7.71 0.94
N GLU A 57 8.63 -8.95 0.82
CA GLU A 57 7.89 -10.12 1.31
C GLU A 57 7.76 -10.11 2.83
N ASP A 58 8.81 -9.70 3.54
CA ASP A 58 8.75 -9.60 5.00
C ASP A 58 7.70 -8.57 5.44
N VAL A 59 7.65 -7.43 4.76
CA VAL A 59 6.66 -6.40 5.05
C VAL A 59 5.26 -6.88 4.69
N ARG A 60 5.12 -7.57 3.57
CA ARG A 60 3.83 -8.12 3.16
C ARG A 60 3.27 -9.05 4.23
N ARG A 61 4.11 -9.94 4.77
CA ARG A 61 3.68 -10.87 5.81
C ARG A 61 3.27 -10.16 7.10
N ARG A 62 4.01 -9.12 7.48
CA ARG A 62 3.66 -8.33 8.66
C ARG A 62 2.31 -7.66 8.49
N LEU A 63 2.07 -7.06 7.32
CA LEU A 63 0.79 -6.41 7.04
C LEU A 63 -0.36 -7.41 7.06
N GLU A 64 -0.15 -8.61 6.53
CA GLU A 64 -1.16 -9.64 6.53
C GLU A 64 -1.49 -10.10 7.95
N GLN A 65 -0.48 -10.35 8.77
CA GLN A 65 -0.64 -10.92 10.10
C GLN A 65 -1.06 -9.89 11.14
N GLU A 66 -0.48 -8.70 11.10
CA GLU A 66 -0.69 -7.69 12.15
C GLU A 66 -1.82 -6.73 11.82
N GLU A 67 -2.00 -6.41 10.55
CA GLU A 67 -2.97 -5.40 10.12
C GLU A 67 -4.18 -6.00 9.41
N LYS A 68 -4.15 -7.29 9.13
CA LYS A 68 -5.28 -8.04 8.52
C LYS A 68 -5.68 -7.55 7.13
N PHE A 69 -4.73 -7.00 6.40
CA PHE A 69 -4.93 -6.72 4.99
C PHE A 69 -4.62 -7.97 4.16
N LYS A 70 -4.94 -7.91 2.88
CA LYS A 70 -4.54 -8.95 1.92
C LYS A 70 -3.57 -8.30 0.92
N PRO A 71 -2.35 -7.99 1.37
CA PRO A 71 -1.41 -7.27 0.54
C PRO A 71 -0.73 -8.16 -0.47
N TRP A 72 -0.24 -7.55 -1.54
CA TRP A 72 0.61 -8.27 -2.49
C TRP A 72 1.72 -7.36 -2.99
N ILE A 73 2.78 -8.00 -3.51
CA ILE A 73 3.95 -7.30 -4.00
C ILE A 73 3.70 -6.90 -5.45
N THR A 74 4.07 -5.67 -5.78
CA THR A 74 4.00 -5.15 -7.14
C THR A 74 5.27 -4.36 -7.44
N ARG A 75 5.45 -4.00 -8.67
CA ARG A 75 6.60 -3.19 -9.10
C ARG A 75 6.22 -1.75 -9.42
#